data_f72dc846d22109ca2ecc70536e0282a5
#
_entry.id   f72dc846d22109ca2ecc70536e0282a5
#
_cell.length_a   1.000
_cell.length_b   1.000
_cell.length_c   1.000
_cell.angle_alpha   90.00
_cell.angle_beta   90.00
_cell.angle_gamma   90.00
#
_symmetry.space_group_name_H-M   'P 1'
#
loop_
_entity.id
_entity.type
_entity.pdbx_description
1 polymer ?
#
loop_
_entity_poly.entity_id
_entity_poly.type
_entity_poly.pdbx_seq_one_letter_code
_entity_poly.pdbx_strand_id
1 'polypeptide(L)'
;MEKTIAAISTAMSASGIGIVRISGDEAMDVISRIYRSKNGKKNIREVQSHTIHYGFIYDGEDVVDEVLVMIMRGPHTYTGEDTVEIDCHGGVYAMKKVLETVLKNGAVIAEPGEFTKRAFLNGCLLYTSDA
;
A
#
# COMPACT_ATOMS: atom_id res chain seq x y z
N MET A 1 -18.95 -6.99 3.19
CA MET A 1 -17.48 -7.08 3.19
C MET A 1 -16.88 -5.80 2.65
N GLU A 2 -15.93 -5.27 3.39
CA GLU A 2 -15.31 -4.02 2.98
C GLU A 2 -14.41 -4.24 1.77
N LYS A 3 -14.44 -3.31 0.84
CA LYS A 3 -13.53 -3.37 -0.31
C LYS A 3 -12.11 -3.01 0.12
N THR A 4 -11.14 -3.55 -0.60
CA THR A 4 -9.75 -3.14 -0.42
C THR A 4 -9.58 -1.76 -1.03
N ILE A 5 -9.03 -0.84 -0.24
CA ILE A 5 -8.92 0.55 -0.62
C ILE A 5 -7.47 0.97 -0.75
N ALA A 6 -7.24 2.01 -1.53
CA ALA A 6 -5.89 2.56 -1.69
C ALA A 6 -5.95 4.07 -1.87
N ALA A 7 -4.90 4.72 -1.42
CA ALA A 7 -4.75 6.16 -1.61
C ALA A 7 -3.30 6.57 -1.41
N ILE A 8 -2.97 7.77 -1.85
CA ILE A 8 -1.73 8.42 -1.49
C ILE A 8 -1.88 8.84 -0.04
N SER A 9 -1.05 8.29 0.85
CA SER A 9 -1.21 8.53 2.27
C SER A 9 -0.36 9.69 2.78
N THR A 10 0.67 10.09 2.03
CA THR A 10 1.45 11.28 2.36
C THR A 10 1.74 12.03 1.08
N ALA A 11 1.70 13.36 1.17
CA ALA A 11 2.09 14.18 0.04
C ALA A 11 3.59 14.01 -0.22
N MET A 12 3.98 14.18 -1.48
CA MET A 12 5.40 14.17 -1.81
C MET A 12 6.09 15.31 -1.06
N SER A 13 7.16 14.96 -0.38
CA SER A 13 7.96 15.93 0.33
C SER A 13 9.10 16.40 -0.57
N ALA A 14 9.88 17.34 -0.06
CA ALA A 14 11.08 17.79 -0.77
C ALA A 14 12.09 16.66 -0.95
N SER A 15 12.01 15.60 -0.14
CA SER A 15 12.88 14.44 -0.32
C SER A 15 12.47 13.58 -1.52
N GLY A 16 11.29 13.81 -2.09
CA GLY A 16 10.86 13.08 -3.25
C GLY A 16 10.22 11.73 -2.94
N ILE A 17 9.90 11.45 -1.69
CA ILE A 17 9.30 10.17 -1.29
C ILE A 17 7.82 10.38 -1.01
N GLY A 18 6.99 9.56 -1.62
CA GLY A 18 5.56 9.54 -1.35
C GLY A 18 5.12 8.13 -1.07
N ILE A 19 4.04 7.97 -0.33
CA ILE A 19 3.57 6.66 0.10
C ILE A 19 2.18 6.40 -0.47
N VAL A 20 2.02 5.25 -1.13
CA VAL A 20 0.72 4.72 -1.53
C VAL A 20 0.38 3.62 -0.55
N ARG A 21 -0.78 3.73 0.10
CA ARG A 21 -1.21 2.74 1.10
C ARG A 21 -2.39 1.95 0.57
N ILE A 22 -2.36 0.64 0.80
CA ILE A 22 -3.44 -0.28 0.44
C ILE A 22 -3.89 -0.95 1.73
N SER A 23 -5.19 -1.05 1.95
CA SER A 23 -5.73 -1.72 3.14
C SER A 23 -6.94 -2.53 2.78
N GLY A 24 -6.98 -3.77 3.22
CA GLY A 24 -8.13 -4.65 3.02
C GLY A 24 -7.74 -6.09 2.80
N ASP A 25 -8.74 -6.93 2.64
CA ASP A 25 -8.55 -8.37 2.52
C ASP A 25 -7.76 -8.76 1.28
N GLU A 26 -7.79 -7.93 0.24
CA GLU A 26 -7.09 -8.23 -1.00
C GLU A 26 -5.78 -7.46 -1.15
N ALA A 27 -5.31 -6.81 -0.10
CA ALA A 27 -4.08 -6.02 -0.21
C ALA A 27 -2.90 -6.88 -0.67
N MET A 28 -2.77 -8.10 -0.15
CA MET A 28 -1.68 -8.98 -0.55
C MET A 28 -1.85 -9.44 -2.00
N ASP A 29 -3.09 -9.68 -2.43
CA ASP A 29 -3.34 -10.05 -3.82
C ASP A 29 -2.94 -8.92 -4.75
N VAL A 30 -3.32 -7.69 -4.41
CA VAL A 30 -3.01 -6.54 -5.24
C VAL A 30 -1.50 -6.37 -5.40
N ILE A 31 -0.77 -6.35 -4.27
CA ILE A 31 0.68 -6.13 -4.37
C ILE A 31 1.38 -7.27 -5.10
N SER A 32 0.88 -8.49 -4.96
CA SER A 32 1.52 -9.63 -5.60
C SER A 32 1.43 -9.56 -7.13
N ARG A 33 0.44 -8.85 -7.65
CA ARG A 33 0.26 -8.74 -9.09
C ARG A 33 1.18 -7.71 -9.73
N ILE A 34 1.70 -6.77 -8.93
CA ILE A 34 2.40 -5.62 -9.49
C ILE A 34 3.84 -5.47 -9.00
N TYR A 35 4.24 -6.21 -7.97
CA TYR A 35 5.57 -6.11 -7.39
C TYR A 35 6.48 -7.21 -7.94
N ARG A 36 7.73 -6.84 -8.25
CA ARG A 36 8.77 -7.80 -8.58
C ARG A 36 10.05 -7.40 -7.88
N SER A 37 10.72 -8.38 -7.24
CA SER A 37 12.05 -8.14 -6.67
C SER A 37 13.06 -8.00 -7.79
N LYS A 38 14.27 -7.54 -7.46
CA LYS A 38 15.29 -7.28 -8.47
C LYS A 38 15.61 -8.52 -9.30
N ASN A 39 15.72 -9.69 -8.65
CA ASN A 39 16.00 -10.94 -9.38
C ASN A 39 14.72 -11.66 -9.81
N GLY A 40 13.55 -11.11 -9.50
CA GLY A 40 12.27 -11.70 -9.90
C GLY A 40 11.87 -12.95 -9.14
N LYS A 41 12.60 -13.32 -8.08
CA LYS A 41 12.36 -14.61 -7.40
C LYS A 41 11.61 -14.50 -6.09
N LYS A 42 11.50 -13.32 -5.51
CA LYS A 42 10.82 -13.16 -4.22
C LYS A 42 9.30 -13.28 -4.40
N ASN A 43 8.68 -14.12 -3.58
CA ASN A 43 7.23 -14.20 -3.53
C ASN A 43 6.73 -13.31 -2.40
N ILE A 44 6.21 -12.13 -2.75
CA ILE A 44 5.80 -11.14 -1.76
C ILE A 44 4.64 -11.64 -0.90
N ARG A 45 3.88 -12.63 -1.37
CA ARG A 45 2.79 -13.19 -0.56
C ARG A 45 3.30 -13.97 0.63
N GLU A 46 4.55 -14.44 0.58
CA GLU A 46 5.08 -15.35 1.60
C GLU A 46 6.02 -14.69 2.57
N VAL A 47 6.26 -13.39 2.45
CA VAL A 47 7.16 -12.71 3.37
C VAL A 47 6.47 -12.54 4.73
N GLN A 48 7.30 -12.38 5.76
CA GLN A 48 6.78 -12.17 7.10
C GLN A 48 6.14 -10.81 7.22
N SER A 49 5.23 -10.69 8.18
CA SER A 49 4.59 -9.42 8.48
C SER A 49 5.60 -8.44 9.07
N HIS A 50 5.36 -7.16 8.81
CA HIS A 50 6.17 -6.05 9.33
C HIS A 50 7.61 -6.11 8.81
N THR A 51 7.73 -6.43 7.53
CA THR A 51 9.02 -6.44 6.83
C THR A 51 8.96 -5.51 5.63
N ILE A 52 10.14 -5.07 5.18
CA ILE A 52 10.29 -4.11 4.08
C ILE A 52 11.04 -4.79 2.96
N HIS A 53 10.59 -4.57 1.73
CA HIS A 53 11.12 -5.27 0.57
C HIS A 53 11.42 -4.30 -0.56
N TYR A 54 12.64 -4.37 -1.06
CA TYR A 54 13.06 -3.57 -2.20
C TYR A 54 12.60 -4.23 -3.49
N GLY A 55 12.19 -3.44 -4.44
CA GLY A 55 11.85 -3.96 -5.76
C GLY A 55 11.23 -2.90 -6.65
N PHE A 56 10.36 -3.35 -7.54
CA PHE A 56 9.80 -2.50 -8.58
C PHE A 56 8.31 -2.75 -8.71
N ILE A 57 7.59 -1.70 -9.04
CA ILE A 57 6.18 -1.82 -9.41
C ILE A 57 6.10 -1.86 -10.93
N TYR A 58 5.32 -2.81 -11.44
CA TYR A 58 5.12 -3.00 -12.86
C TYR A 58 3.68 -2.77 -13.23
N ASP A 59 3.47 -2.14 -14.38
CA ASP A 59 2.17 -2.08 -15.03
C ASP A 59 2.32 -2.95 -16.29
N GLY A 60 1.87 -4.20 -16.20
CA GLY A 60 2.18 -5.16 -17.25
C GLY A 60 3.67 -5.45 -17.27
N GLU A 61 4.31 -5.15 -18.39
CA GLU A 61 5.76 -5.33 -18.52
C GLU A 61 6.53 -4.02 -18.30
N ASP A 62 5.84 -2.93 -18.05
CA ASP A 62 6.50 -1.63 -17.90
C ASP A 62 6.81 -1.35 -16.45
N VAL A 63 8.04 -0.95 -16.17
CA VAL A 63 8.44 -0.54 -14.82
C VAL A 63 7.86 0.83 -14.55
N VAL A 64 7.10 0.93 -13.46
CA VAL A 64 6.49 2.20 -13.05
C VAL A 64 7.41 2.95 -12.11
N ASP A 65 7.97 2.26 -11.13
CA ASP A 65 8.84 2.90 -10.14
C ASP A 65 9.67 1.86 -9.42
N GLU A 66 10.79 2.30 -8.89
CA GLU A 66 11.62 1.56 -7.96
C GLU A 66 11.14 1.90 -6.56
N VAL A 67 10.87 0.91 -5.73
CA VAL A 67 10.13 1.11 -4.49
C VAL A 67 10.67 0.30 -3.33
N LEU A 68 10.26 0.71 -2.13
CA LEU A 68 10.29 -0.14 -0.96
C LEU A 68 8.84 -0.47 -0.62
N VAL A 69 8.56 -1.74 -0.35
CA VAL A 69 7.21 -2.19 -0.03
C VAL A 69 7.20 -2.71 1.39
N MET A 70 6.31 -2.17 2.21
CA MET A 70 6.14 -2.62 3.59
C MET A 70 4.90 -3.49 3.66
N ILE A 71 5.05 -4.70 4.20
CA ILE A 71 3.96 -5.67 4.32
C ILE A 71 3.56 -5.78 5.78
N MET A 72 2.29 -5.54 6.09
CA MET A 72 1.78 -5.63 7.45
C MET A 72 0.47 -6.40 7.43
N ARG A 73 0.45 -7.54 8.09
CA ARG A 73 -0.75 -8.37 8.12
C ARG A 73 -1.57 -8.05 9.35
N GLY A 74 -2.87 -7.99 9.18
CA GLY A 74 -3.78 -7.78 10.30
C GLY A 74 -3.69 -8.90 11.30
N PRO A 75 -4.20 -8.66 12.51
CA PRO A 75 -4.88 -7.45 12.94
C PRO A 75 -3.98 -6.35 13.50
N HIS A 76 -2.68 -6.58 13.64
CA HIS A 76 -1.77 -5.62 14.29
C HIS A 76 -1.29 -4.57 13.30
N THR A 77 -2.22 -3.86 12.69
CA THR A 77 -1.95 -2.81 11.71
C THR A 77 -2.80 -1.60 12.08
N TYR A 78 -2.53 -0.47 11.41
CA TYR A 78 -3.28 0.75 11.70
C TYR A 78 -4.79 0.56 11.51
N THR A 79 -5.19 -0.08 10.41
CA THR A 79 -6.62 -0.28 10.12
C THR A 79 -7.18 -1.56 10.71
N GLY A 80 -6.34 -2.45 11.21
CA GLY A 80 -6.75 -3.78 11.64
C GLY A 80 -6.83 -4.77 10.50
N GLU A 81 -6.61 -4.33 9.26
CA GLU A 81 -6.65 -5.16 8.07
C GLU A 81 -5.24 -5.40 7.55
N ASP A 82 -5.09 -6.32 6.59
CA ASP A 82 -3.83 -6.44 5.88
C ASP A 82 -3.55 -5.11 5.19
N THR A 83 -2.34 -4.61 5.37
CA THR A 83 -1.94 -3.30 4.88
C THR A 83 -0.62 -3.40 4.14
N VAL A 84 -0.53 -2.71 3.02
CA VAL A 84 0.70 -2.60 2.24
C VAL A 84 0.99 -1.12 2.04
N GLU A 85 2.24 -0.73 2.27
CA GLU A 85 2.68 0.64 1.95
C GLU A 85 3.78 0.57 0.92
N ILE A 86 3.64 1.36 -0.12
CA ILE A 86 4.60 1.42 -1.21
C ILE A 86 5.27 2.78 -1.16
N ASP A 87 6.57 2.79 -0.84
CA ASP A 87 7.36 4.01 -0.80
C ASP A 87 7.89 4.27 -2.20
N CYS A 88 7.40 5.34 -2.82
CA CYS A 88 7.68 5.69 -4.22
C CYS A 88 8.80 6.71 -4.30
N HIS A 89 9.70 6.55 -5.25
CA HIS A 89 10.89 7.39 -5.36
C HIS A 89 10.96 8.18 -6.66
N GLY A 90 10.09 7.93 -7.61
CA GLY A 90 10.17 8.55 -8.93
C GLY A 90 9.49 9.89 -9.07
N GLY A 91 9.07 10.51 -7.96
CA GLY A 91 8.42 11.82 -7.99
C GLY A 91 6.91 11.69 -8.05
N VAL A 92 6.26 12.84 -8.18
CA VAL A 92 4.79 12.90 -8.14
C VAL A 92 4.15 12.08 -9.25
N TYR A 93 4.72 12.16 -10.45
CA TYR A 93 4.15 11.42 -11.59
C TYR A 93 4.20 9.91 -11.34
N ALA A 94 5.35 9.41 -10.89
CA ALA A 94 5.49 7.98 -10.63
C ALA A 94 4.57 7.54 -9.50
N MET A 95 4.43 8.35 -8.45
CA MET A 95 3.54 8.03 -7.34
C MET A 95 2.09 7.90 -7.81
N LYS A 96 1.64 8.83 -8.65
CA LYS A 96 0.28 8.76 -9.18
C LYS A 96 0.11 7.54 -10.08
N LYS A 97 1.15 7.20 -10.84
CA LYS A 97 1.12 6.03 -11.70
C LYS A 97 1.07 4.74 -10.87
N VAL A 98 1.79 4.70 -9.76
CA VAL A 98 1.71 3.55 -8.83
C VAL A 98 0.29 3.41 -8.30
N LEU A 99 -0.33 4.50 -7.85
CA LEU A 99 -1.70 4.44 -7.38
C LEU A 99 -2.63 3.93 -8.47
N GLU A 100 -2.49 4.45 -9.68
CA GLU A 100 -3.31 4.01 -10.80
C GLU A 100 -3.15 2.50 -11.06
N THR A 101 -1.90 2.02 -10.98
CA THR A 101 -1.61 0.59 -11.20
C THR A 101 -2.25 -0.26 -10.10
N VAL A 102 -2.20 0.21 -8.85
CA VAL A 102 -2.86 -0.45 -7.73
C VAL A 102 -4.37 -0.55 -7.97
N LEU A 103 -4.98 0.55 -8.41
CA LEU A 103 -6.43 0.56 -8.66
C LEU A 103 -6.81 -0.37 -9.81
N LYS A 104 -5.97 -0.50 -10.82
CA LYS A 104 -6.22 -1.42 -11.92
C LYS A 104 -6.17 -2.87 -11.49
N ASN A 105 -5.53 -3.15 -10.35
CA ASN A 105 -5.28 -4.51 -9.92
C ASN A 105 -6.11 -4.94 -8.71
N GLY A 106 -7.18 -4.23 -8.41
CA GLY A 106 -8.17 -4.75 -7.49
C GLY A 106 -8.55 -3.86 -6.32
N ALA A 107 -7.83 -2.77 -6.08
CA ALA A 107 -8.20 -1.84 -5.02
C ALA A 107 -9.13 -0.77 -5.59
N VAL A 108 -9.90 -0.13 -4.70
CA VAL A 108 -10.68 1.04 -5.07
C VAL A 108 -10.13 2.25 -4.32
N ILE A 109 -10.35 3.43 -4.86
CA ILE A 109 -9.83 4.65 -4.23
C ILE A 109 -10.50 4.84 -2.87
N ALA A 110 -9.71 5.17 -1.86
CA ALA A 110 -10.23 5.42 -0.52
C ALA A 110 -10.92 6.78 -0.50
N GLU A 111 -11.98 6.86 0.30
CA GLU A 111 -12.63 8.14 0.54
C GLU A 111 -11.86 8.89 1.63
N PRO A 112 -12.02 10.23 1.70
CA PRO A 112 -11.33 10.99 2.73
C PRO A 112 -11.62 10.42 4.12
N GLY A 113 -10.55 10.16 4.88
CA GLY A 113 -10.67 9.64 6.23
C GLY A 113 -11.00 8.17 6.34
N GLU A 114 -11.05 7.44 5.23
CA GLU A 114 -11.50 6.05 5.28
C GLU A 114 -10.54 5.15 6.05
N PHE A 115 -9.24 5.35 5.95
CA PHE A 115 -8.29 4.54 6.72
C PHE A 115 -8.52 4.75 8.22
N THR A 116 -8.71 5.98 8.64
CA THR A 116 -8.95 6.30 10.05
C THR A 116 -10.28 5.71 10.51
N LYS A 117 -11.30 5.79 9.68
CA LYS A 117 -12.59 5.20 9.98
C LYS A 117 -12.47 3.70 10.22
N ARG A 118 -11.73 3.01 9.37
CA ARG A 118 -11.54 1.56 9.52
C ARG A 118 -10.74 1.23 10.77
N ALA A 119 -9.73 2.05 11.09
CA ALA A 119 -8.96 1.85 12.31
C ALA A 119 -9.87 1.94 13.52
N PHE A 120 -10.76 2.92 13.54
CA PHE A 120 -11.71 3.07 14.64
C PHE A 120 -12.67 1.88 14.70
N LEU A 121 -13.26 1.50 13.57
CA LEU A 121 -14.24 0.42 13.53
C LEU A 121 -13.64 -0.92 13.92
N ASN A 122 -12.37 -1.13 13.67
CA ASN A 122 -11.70 -2.38 14.00
C ASN A 122 -11.00 -2.33 15.35
N GLY A 123 -11.22 -1.29 16.15
CA GLY A 123 -10.68 -1.22 17.49
C GLY A 123 -9.21 -0.91 17.58
N CYS A 124 -8.61 -0.47 16.47
CA CYS A 124 -7.17 -0.20 16.46
C CYS A 124 -6.85 1.23 16.86
N LEU A 125 -7.87 2.09 16.96
CA LEU A 125 -7.69 3.49 17.27
C LEU A 125 -8.70 3.86 18.35
N LEU A 126 -8.21 4.49 19.43
CA LEU A 126 -9.11 4.94 20.48
C LEU A 126 -9.83 6.19 19.99
N TYR A 127 -11.15 6.20 20.21
CA TYR A 127 -11.89 7.34 19.72
C TYR A 127 -11.55 8.60 20.48
N THR A 128 -11.00 8.51 21.64
CA THR A 128 -10.62 9.67 22.40
C THR A 128 -9.35 10.31 21.89
N SER A 129 -8.75 9.69 20.95
CA SER A 129 -7.51 10.21 20.47
C SER A 129 -7.68 11.52 19.80
N ASP A 130 -8.40 12.07 19.81
CA ASP A 130 -8.49 13.20 19.24
C ASP A 130 -7.82 13.56 18.51
N ALA A 131 -7.74 13.19 18.24
CA ALA A 131 -7.16 13.53 17.46
C ALA A 131 -7.31 14.30 16.62
#